data_4023593bc4a7eaa8d0129dc0c3456c5c
#
_entry.id   4023593bc4a7eaa8d0129dc0c3456c5c
#
_cell.length_a   1.000
_cell.length_b   1.000
_cell.length_c   1.000
_cell.angle_alpha   90.00
_cell.angle_beta   90.00
_cell.angle_gamma   90.00
#
_symmetry.space_group_name_H-M   'P 1'
#
loop_
_entity.id
_entity.type
_entity.pdbx_description
1 polymer ?
#
loop_
_entity_poly.entity_id
_entity_poly.type
_entity_poly.pdbx_seq_one_letter_code
_entity_poly.pdbx_strand_id
1 'polypeptide(L)'
;MNCHELARRIETLQPGAAVRDVARLCLLLTNSIDDVTRLESDDRLTEAWKKIHLQMQANADQHAAMTQELDDLSRSDPKKFTSDQIWILIRAIKVQSQILQMYIGDQTLSV
;
A
#
# COMPACT_ATOMS: atom_id res chain seq x y z
N MET A 1 -15.58 12.98 11.21
CA MET A 1 -15.05 13.30 9.87
C MET A 1 -15.43 12.19 8.90
N ASN A 2 -15.98 12.55 7.75
CA ASN A 2 -16.34 11.58 6.72
C ASN A 2 -15.26 11.49 5.64
N CYS A 3 -15.41 10.54 4.71
CA CYS A 3 -14.41 10.35 3.65
C CYS A 3 -14.25 11.56 2.73
N HIS A 4 -15.32 12.30 2.50
CA HIS A 4 -15.28 13.50 1.66
C HIS A 4 -14.43 14.60 2.30
N GLU A 5 -14.58 14.82 3.57
CA GLU A 5 -13.79 15.79 4.33
C GLU A 5 -12.32 15.38 4.38
N LEU A 6 -12.05 14.09 4.60
CA LEU A 6 -10.69 13.56 4.61
C LEU A 6 -10.03 13.76 3.25
N ALA A 7 -10.73 13.47 2.16
CA ALA A 7 -10.22 13.67 0.80
C ALA A 7 -9.85 15.13 0.56
N ARG A 8 -10.69 16.07 0.95
CA ARG A 8 -10.43 17.50 0.79
C ARG A 8 -9.20 17.94 1.58
N ARG A 9 -9.02 17.43 2.78
CA ARG A 9 -7.86 17.77 3.62
C ARG A 9 -6.57 17.18 3.04
N ILE A 10 -6.62 15.98 2.47
CA ILE A 10 -5.47 15.38 1.79
C ILE A 10 -5.10 16.19 0.55
N GLU A 11 -6.08 16.65 -0.22
CA GLU A 11 -5.83 17.51 -1.38
C GLU A 11 -5.12 18.80 -0.98
N THR A 12 -5.40 19.33 0.20
CA THR A 12 -4.71 20.50 0.74
C THR A 12 -3.25 20.18 1.07
N LEU A 13 -2.99 18.99 1.62
CA LEU A 13 -1.62 18.55 1.95
C LEU A 13 -0.80 18.20 0.71
N GLN A 14 -1.47 17.76 -0.35
CA GLN A 14 -0.82 17.31 -1.57
C GLN A 14 -1.52 17.91 -2.79
N PRO A 15 -1.33 19.22 -3.04
CA PRO A 15 -1.96 19.89 -4.18
C PRO A 15 -1.55 19.25 -5.51
N GLY A 16 -2.52 19.08 -6.40
CA GLY A 16 -2.27 18.48 -7.71
C GLY A 16 -2.20 16.97 -7.73
N ALA A 17 -2.47 16.31 -6.61
CA ALA A 17 -2.53 14.84 -6.59
C ALA A 17 -3.67 14.33 -7.45
N ALA A 18 -3.44 13.20 -8.13
CA ALA A 18 -4.48 12.53 -8.90
C ALA A 18 -5.59 12.03 -7.97
N VAL A 19 -6.82 12.02 -8.46
CA VAL A 19 -7.99 11.58 -7.68
C VAL A 19 -7.78 10.17 -7.10
N ARG A 20 -7.24 9.25 -7.90
CA ARG A 20 -6.99 7.89 -7.43
C ARG A 20 -5.95 7.82 -6.32
N ASP A 21 -4.96 8.71 -6.31
CA ASP A 21 -3.96 8.76 -5.26
C ASP A 21 -4.55 9.29 -3.97
N VAL A 22 -5.40 10.30 -4.06
CA VAL A 22 -6.16 10.80 -2.92
C VAL A 22 -7.04 9.69 -2.35
N ALA A 23 -7.74 8.95 -3.20
CA ALA A 23 -8.58 7.82 -2.79
C ALA A 23 -7.77 6.73 -2.09
N ARG A 24 -6.60 6.39 -2.61
CA ARG A 24 -5.70 5.41 -1.99
C ARG A 24 -5.23 5.87 -0.62
N LEU A 25 -4.84 7.13 -0.50
CA LEU A 25 -4.41 7.70 0.78
C LEU A 25 -5.54 7.69 1.80
N CYS A 26 -6.75 8.04 1.40
CA CYS A 26 -7.92 7.96 2.27
C CYS A 26 -8.14 6.54 2.78
N LEU A 27 -8.08 5.56 1.90
CA LEU A 27 -8.26 4.15 2.24
C LEU A 27 -7.18 3.67 3.19
N LEU A 28 -5.92 3.97 2.90
CA LEU A 28 -4.80 3.55 3.73
C LEU A 28 -4.83 4.21 5.11
N LEU A 29 -5.18 5.49 5.17
CA LEU A 29 -5.30 6.20 6.44
C LEU A 29 -6.42 5.62 7.30
N THR A 30 -7.59 5.34 6.73
CA THR A 30 -8.69 4.76 7.47
C THR A 30 -8.39 3.33 7.94
N ASN A 31 -7.66 2.56 7.16
CA ASN A 31 -7.28 1.20 7.53
C ASN A 31 -6.17 1.16 8.59
N SER A 32 -5.35 2.20 8.68
CA SER A 32 -4.22 2.22 9.61
C SER A 32 -4.56 2.77 10.98
N ILE A 33 -5.75 3.35 11.15
CA ILE A 33 -6.16 4.05 12.37
C ILE A 33 -7.50 3.49 12.82
N ASP A 34 -7.58 3.12 14.11
CA ASP A 34 -8.80 2.56 14.69
C ASP A 34 -9.92 3.59 14.81
N ASP A 35 -9.55 4.85 15.04
CA ASP A 35 -10.51 5.93 15.24
C ASP A 35 -10.17 7.12 14.35
N VAL A 36 -11.00 7.32 13.31
CA VAL A 36 -10.82 8.39 12.33
C VAL A 36 -10.89 9.78 12.96
N THR A 37 -11.56 9.91 14.12
CA THR A 37 -11.65 11.19 14.83
C THR A 37 -10.28 11.72 15.26
N ARG A 38 -9.28 10.85 15.41
CA ARG A 38 -7.91 11.23 15.71
C ARG A 38 -7.28 12.05 14.59
N LEU A 39 -7.80 11.95 13.37
CA LEU A 39 -7.31 12.68 12.21
C LEU A 39 -7.93 14.08 12.08
N GLU A 40 -8.79 14.48 12.98
CA GLU A 40 -9.39 15.81 12.97
C GLU A 40 -8.37 16.91 13.27
N SER A 41 -7.34 16.60 14.07
CA SER A 41 -6.22 17.50 14.31
C SER A 41 -5.34 17.58 13.07
N ASP A 42 -5.01 18.80 12.63
CA ASP A 42 -4.15 19.00 11.45
C ASP A 42 -2.75 18.40 11.65
N ASP A 43 -2.19 18.52 12.84
CA ASP A 43 -0.87 17.97 13.16
C ASP A 43 -0.87 16.45 13.05
N ARG A 44 -1.88 15.79 13.61
CA ARG A 44 -1.99 14.34 13.56
C ARG A 44 -2.26 13.83 12.14
N LEU A 45 -3.10 14.54 11.40
CA LEU A 45 -3.37 14.18 10.01
C LEU A 45 -2.11 14.31 9.17
N THR A 46 -1.36 15.40 9.32
CA THR A 46 -0.13 15.63 8.57
C THR A 46 0.90 14.54 8.88
N GLU A 47 1.05 14.18 10.14
CA GLU A 47 1.98 13.13 10.56
C GLU A 47 1.58 11.77 9.99
N ALA A 48 0.31 11.41 10.08
CA ALA A 48 -0.22 10.17 9.53
C ALA A 48 -0.07 10.13 8.00
N TRP A 49 -0.36 11.25 7.34
CA TRP A 49 -0.20 11.37 5.90
C TRP A 49 1.24 11.16 5.46
N LYS A 50 2.21 11.77 6.13
CA LYS A 50 3.63 11.60 5.81
C LYS A 50 4.04 10.14 5.90
N LYS A 51 3.63 9.47 6.97
CA LYS A 51 3.97 8.06 7.20
C LYS A 51 3.39 7.17 6.09
N ILE A 52 2.11 7.34 5.79
CA ILE A 52 1.42 6.54 4.78
C ILE A 52 1.97 6.84 3.37
N HIS A 53 2.25 8.10 3.09
CA HIS A 53 2.82 8.51 1.81
C HIS A 53 4.19 7.83 1.56
N LEU A 54 5.04 7.79 2.56
CA LEU A 54 6.33 7.09 2.47
C LEU A 54 6.14 5.58 2.28
N GLN A 55 5.18 4.98 2.97
CA GLN A 55 4.87 3.57 2.80
C GLN A 55 4.35 3.27 1.39
N MET A 56 3.51 4.14 0.82
CA MET A 56 3.04 4.00 -0.55
C MET A 56 4.21 4.03 -1.54
N GLN A 57 5.14 4.96 -1.36
CA GLN A 57 6.31 5.06 -2.24
C GLN A 57 7.18 3.80 -2.14
N ALA A 58 7.45 3.33 -0.93
CA ALA A 58 8.20 2.10 -0.72
C ALA A 58 7.51 0.89 -1.34
N ASN A 59 6.20 0.79 -1.19
CA ASN A 59 5.40 -0.28 -1.79
C ASN A 59 5.44 -0.23 -3.31
N ALA A 60 5.36 0.96 -3.90
CA ALA A 60 5.44 1.12 -5.35
C ALA A 60 6.80 0.66 -5.88
N ASP A 61 7.88 1.01 -5.20
CA ASP A 61 9.23 0.60 -5.58
C ASP A 61 9.40 -0.92 -5.46
N GLN A 62 8.93 -1.52 -4.37
CA GLN A 62 8.97 -2.97 -4.19
C GLN A 62 8.14 -3.69 -5.23
N HIS A 63 6.95 -3.18 -5.52
CA HIS A 63 6.07 -3.76 -6.53
C HIS A 63 6.72 -3.74 -7.91
N ALA A 64 7.36 -2.63 -8.28
CA ALA A 64 8.06 -2.51 -9.56
C ALA A 64 9.21 -3.51 -9.66
N ALA A 65 10.02 -3.63 -8.61
CA ALA A 65 11.14 -4.59 -8.56
C ALA A 65 10.64 -6.04 -8.66
N MET A 66 9.60 -6.39 -7.91
CA MET A 66 9.01 -7.73 -7.95
C MET A 66 8.39 -8.04 -9.30
N THR A 67 7.73 -7.07 -9.92
CA THR A 67 7.14 -7.25 -11.25
C THR A 67 8.21 -7.60 -12.26
N GLN A 68 9.36 -6.94 -12.19
CA GLN A 68 10.50 -7.24 -13.07
C GLN A 68 11.03 -8.67 -12.82
N GLU A 69 11.22 -9.05 -11.57
CA GLU A 69 11.69 -10.39 -11.23
C GLU A 69 10.71 -11.48 -11.69
N LEU A 70 9.42 -11.25 -11.50
CA LEU A 70 8.38 -12.18 -11.93
C LEU A 70 8.29 -12.30 -13.45
N ASP A 71 8.47 -11.18 -14.15
CA ASP A 71 8.51 -11.19 -15.61
C ASP A 71 9.67 -12.03 -16.13
N ASP A 72 10.86 -11.89 -15.53
CA ASP A 72 12.02 -12.69 -15.86
C ASP A 72 11.75 -14.19 -15.61
N LEU A 73 11.14 -14.53 -14.47
CA LEU A 73 10.80 -15.91 -14.14
C LEU A 73 9.76 -16.50 -15.09
N SER A 74 8.83 -15.68 -15.58
CA SER A 74 7.77 -16.14 -16.50
C SER A 74 8.33 -16.64 -17.82
N ARG A 75 9.56 -16.26 -18.16
CA ARG A 75 10.25 -16.68 -19.38
C ARG A 75 11.06 -17.96 -19.19
N SER A 76 11.14 -18.45 -17.97
CA SER A 76 11.88 -19.66 -17.62
C SER A 76 10.95 -20.86 -17.55
N ASP A 77 11.50 -22.04 -17.78
CA ASP A 77 10.75 -23.29 -17.63
C ASP A 77 10.56 -23.60 -16.14
N PRO A 78 9.30 -23.65 -15.65
CA PRO A 78 9.04 -23.92 -14.23
C PRO A 78 9.63 -25.23 -13.72
N LYS A 79 9.76 -26.22 -14.60
CA LYS A 79 10.34 -27.52 -14.24
C LYS A 79 11.83 -27.43 -13.94
N LYS A 80 12.48 -26.38 -14.39
CA LYS A 80 13.92 -26.15 -14.23
C LYS A 80 14.25 -25.07 -13.21
N PHE A 81 13.27 -24.61 -12.45
CA PHE A 81 13.49 -23.58 -11.46
C PHE A 81 14.52 -24.05 -10.42
N THR A 82 15.50 -23.20 -10.18
CA THR A 82 16.46 -23.41 -9.09
C THR A 82 15.81 -23.06 -7.75
N SER A 83 16.44 -23.46 -6.66
CA SER A 83 15.98 -23.09 -5.31
C SER A 83 15.89 -21.57 -5.15
N ASP A 84 16.86 -20.83 -5.70
CA ASP A 84 16.86 -19.37 -5.62
C ASP A 84 15.65 -18.77 -6.35
N GLN A 85 15.30 -19.32 -7.52
CA GLN A 85 14.13 -18.86 -8.27
C GLN A 85 12.83 -19.15 -7.52
N ILE A 86 12.74 -20.28 -6.85
CA ILE A 86 11.58 -20.62 -6.01
C ILE A 86 11.48 -19.63 -4.84
N TRP A 87 12.58 -19.28 -4.21
CA TRP A 87 12.59 -18.29 -3.13
C TRP A 87 12.17 -16.89 -3.60
N ILE A 88 12.54 -16.51 -4.83
CA ILE A 88 12.07 -15.26 -5.43
C ILE A 88 10.54 -15.25 -5.51
N LEU A 89 9.94 -16.36 -5.97
CA LEU A 89 8.48 -16.48 -6.04
C LEU A 89 7.83 -16.38 -4.66
N ILE A 90 8.36 -17.10 -3.68
CA ILE A 90 7.83 -17.09 -2.32
C ILE A 90 7.89 -15.68 -1.73
N ARG A 91 9.00 -15.00 -1.89
CA ARG A 91 9.19 -13.63 -1.41
C ARG A 91 8.21 -12.67 -2.08
N ALA A 92 8.04 -12.78 -3.40
CA ALA A 92 7.11 -11.93 -4.16
C ALA A 92 5.68 -12.12 -3.68
N ILE A 93 5.25 -13.35 -3.44
CA ILE A 93 3.92 -13.65 -2.91
C ILE A 93 3.74 -13.02 -1.53
N LYS A 94 4.72 -13.17 -0.67
CA LYS A 94 4.67 -12.63 0.69
C LYS A 94 4.57 -11.11 0.70
N VAL A 95 5.43 -10.44 -0.07
CA VAL A 95 5.44 -8.98 -0.14
C VAL A 95 4.15 -8.46 -0.75
N GLN A 96 3.65 -9.10 -1.81
CA GLN A 96 2.39 -8.71 -2.44
C GLN A 96 1.21 -8.88 -1.49
N SER A 97 1.20 -9.94 -0.70
CA SER A 97 0.20 -10.17 0.34
C SER A 97 0.23 -9.06 1.40
N GLN A 98 1.42 -8.64 1.81
CA GLN A 98 1.58 -7.54 2.78
C GLN A 98 1.06 -6.21 2.23
N ILE A 99 1.33 -5.92 0.95
CA ILE A 99 0.83 -4.71 0.29
C ILE A 99 -0.70 -4.73 0.23
N LEU A 100 -1.27 -5.85 -0.20
CA LEU A 100 -2.73 -6.01 -0.25
C LEU A 100 -3.38 -5.84 1.11
N GLN A 101 -2.75 -6.35 2.15
CA GLN A 101 -3.27 -6.26 3.51
C GLN A 101 -3.42 -4.80 3.96
N MET A 102 -2.52 -3.92 3.53
CA MET A 102 -2.63 -2.49 3.82
C MET A 102 -3.90 -1.88 3.22
N TYR A 103 -4.28 -2.29 2.01
CA TYR A 103 -5.47 -1.78 1.32
C TYR A 103 -6.76 -2.42 1.82
N ILE A 104 -6.72 -3.70 2.15
CA ILE A 104 -7.91 -4.44 2.63
C ILE A 104 -8.18 -4.13 4.09
N GLY A 105 -7.16 -3.77 4.84
CA GLY A 105 -7.23 -3.62 6.29
C GLY A 105 -7.03 -4.96 6.97
N ASP A 106 -6.91 -4.93 8.28
CA ASP A 106 -6.72 -6.11 9.09
C ASP A 106 -8.05 -6.84 9.28
N GLN A 107 -8.64 -7.27 8.19
CA GLN A 107 -9.72 -8.24 8.25
C GLN A 107 -9.10 -9.60 8.48
N THR A 108 -8.55 -9.75 9.65
CA THR A 108 -8.24 -11.08 10.05
C THR A 108 -9.49 -11.88 9.89
N LEU A 109 -9.50 -12.59 9.03
CA LEU A 109 -9.97 -13.91 8.95
C LEU A 109 -10.54 -14.41 10.27
N SER A 110 -11.49 -13.71 10.77
CA SER A 110 -12.39 -14.27 11.74
C SER A 110 -13.38 -15.15 10.97
N VAL A 111 -12.83 -16.11 10.33
CA VAL A 111 -13.66 -17.12 9.73
C VAL A 111 -13.83 -18.25 10.70
#